data_64f4d788a96fb8cccabc917eeb148d50
#
_entry.id   64f4d788a96fb8cccabc917eeb148d50
#
_cell.length_a   1.000
_cell.length_b   1.000
_cell.length_c   1.000
_cell.angle_alpha   90.00
_cell.angle_beta   90.00
_cell.angle_gamma   90.00
#
_symmetry.space_group_name_H-M   'P 1'
#
loop_
_entity.id
_entity.type
_entity.pdbx_description
1 polymer ?
#
loop_
_entity_poly.entity_id
_entity_poly.type
_entity_poly.pdbx_seq_one_letter_code
_entity_poly.pdbx_strand_id
1 'polypeptide(L)'
;MGELFRRSCTVLVVVLVAAACSGGGGADDTQDLALVQGETVVQFEAADKLRMGGTLAMPERTSAGPVGAVLIVPSMARNDRNGFIDVVPGDPIYQDLSKAITNAGLAAFRYDRRSMGASKVDPGQTFSFEDSVTDAHEALLFLSERSGIDGNNLAIVGHDLGGVAAMKVAATDDKVKGVVLLSTPGRPLADVLAGGLEATHGPESAEAFRGVIGTLLSTGALPQRATIRPEHQTVLPFGNDALLRDQFALDPAAEAAKVKVPTLVVTGRQSRLVNPVDGDRLTAALPAGQAFSADTTATLQKITAGVPQSFDANDHRAHGGGRPPDTAERDTSAMGQITSFLSARLPATRR
;
A
#
# COMPACT_ATOMS: atom_id res chain seq x y z
N MET A 1 -50.31 -33.54 -34.36
CA MET A 1 -50.59 -32.11 -34.59
C MET A 1 -50.57 -31.41 -33.26
N GLY A 2 -49.73 -30.41 -33.06
CA GLY A 2 -49.72 -29.59 -31.90
C GLY A 2 -48.32 -29.47 -31.23
N GLU A 3 -47.41 -28.71 -31.87
CA GLU A 3 -46.13 -28.33 -31.28
C GLU A 3 -46.36 -27.26 -30.21
N LEU A 4 -45.83 -27.50 -28.98
CA LEU A 4 -45.74 -26.48 -27.91
C LEU A 4 -44.41 -25.77 -27.99
N PHE A 5 -44.43 -24.52 -28.39
CA PHE A 5 -43.33 -23.57 -28.32
C PHE A 5 -42.98 -23.24 -26.84
N ARG A 6 -41.81 -23.65 -26.42
CA ARG A 6 -41.16 -23.10 -25.18
C ARG A 6 -40.52 -21.75 -25.53
N ARG A 7 -41.09 -20.67 -25.04
CA ARG A 7 -40.48 -19.33 -25.06
C ARG A 7 -39.52 -19.21 -23.92
N SER A 8 -38.19 -19.16 -24.24
CA SER A 8 -37.15 -18.71 -23.34
C SER A 8 -37.24 -17.20 -23.19
N CYS A 9 -37.48 -16.71 -21.97
CA CYS A 9 -37.33 -15.29 -21.63
C CYS A 9 -35.86 -14.99 -21.42
N THR A 10 -35.21 -14.39 -22.42
CA THR A 10 -33.91 -13.78 -22.27
C THR A 10 -34.12 -12.38 -21.68
N VAL A 11 -33.72 -12.18 -20.44
CA VAL A 11 -33.68 -10.84 -19.80
C VAL A 11 -32.49 -10.10 -20.36
N LEU A 12 -32.74 -9.17 -21.26
CA LEU A 12 -31.75 -8.23 -21.78
C LEU A 12 -31.58 -7.08 -20.78
N VAL A 13 -30.51 -7.08 -20.06
CA VAL A 13 -30.14 -5.91 -19.22
C VAL A 13 -29.53 -4.86 -20.14
N VAL A 14 -30.33 -3.84 -20.47
CA VAL A 14 -29.88 -2.66 -21.21
C VAL A 14 -29.18 -1.73 -20.24
N VAL A 15 -27.85 -1.64 -20.30
CA VAL A 15 -27.08 -0.59 -19.64
C VAL A 15 -27.20 0.67 -20.51
N LEU A 16 -27.95 1.65 -20.03
CA LEU A 16 -28.03 2.99 -20.64
C LEU A 16 -26.73 3.74 -20.36
N VAL A 17 -25.86 3.81 -21.36
CA VAL A 17 -24.76 4.77 -21.40
C VAL A 17 -25.32 6.10 -21.88
N ALA A 18 -25.48 7.06 -20.99
CA ALA A 18 -25.77 8.44 -21.34
C ALA A 18 -24.49 9.11 -21.87
N ALA A 19 -24.37 9.21 -23.18
CA ALA A 19 -23.35 10.03 -23.82
C ALA A 19 -23.77 11.50 -23.73
N ALA A 20 -23.11 12.29 -22.88
CA ALA A 20 -23.15 13.75 -22.94
C ALA A 20 -21.85 14.23 -23.59
N CYS A 21 -21.91 14.61 -24.85
CA CYS A 21 -20.86 15.34 -25.55
C CYS A 21 -20.84 16.80 -25.07
N SER A 22 -19.72 17.26 -24.50
CA SER A 22 -19.24 18.64 -24.68
C SER A 22 -17.75 18.70 -24.39
N GLY A 23 -17.01 19.32 -25.31
CA GLY A 23 -15.60 19.21 -25.53
C GLY A 23 -14.69 19.87 -24.50
N GLY A 24 -13.45 19.39 -24.50
CA GLY A 24 -12.31 19.92 -23.79
C GLY A 24 -11.31 18.81 -23.53
N GLY A 25 -10.24 18.72 -24.34
CA GLY A 25 -9.28 17.63 -24.31
C GLY A 25 -8.51 17.58 -22.99
N GLY A 26 -8.60 16.44 -22.34
CA GLY A 26 -7.72 15.90 -21.34
C GLY A 26 -7.87 14.40 -21.46
N ALA A 27 -6.82 13.72 -21.89
CA ALA A 27 -6.81 12.27 -21.89
C ALA A 27 -7.01 11.80 -20.45
N ASP A 28 -8.17 11.25 -20.18
CA ASP A 28 -8.50 10.58 -18.92
C ASP A 28 -7.79 9.23 -18.94
N ASP A 29 -6.53 9.22 -18.47
CA ASP A 29 -5.74 8.01 -18.23
C ASP A 29 -6.30 7.25 -17.01
N THR A 30 -7.61 7.05 -16.95
CA THR A 30 -8.18 5.97 -16.17
C THR A 30 -7.82 4.68 -16.89
N GLN A 31 -6.69 4.07 -16.53
CA GLN A 31 -6.49 2.66 -16.87
C GLN A 31 -7.76 1.93 -16.46
N ASP A 32 -8.38 1.25 -17.42
CA ASP A 32 -9.53 0.34 -17.20
C ASP A 32 -9.07 -0.77 -16.25
N LEU A 33 -9.07 -0.44 -14.94
CA LEU A 33 -8.74 -1.40 -13.90
C LEU A 33 -9.86 -2.43 -13.90
N ALA A 34 -9.55 -3.66 -14.25
CA ALA A 34 -10.51 -4.75 -14.18
C ALA A 34 -11.05 -4.85 -12.75
N LEU A 35 -12.25 -4.36 -12.53
CA LEU A 35 -12.94 -4.46 -11.24
C LEU A 35 -13.31 -5.93 -10.99
N VAL A 36 -13.07 -6.38 -9.78
CA VAL A 36 -13.56 -7.66 -9.28
C VAL A 36 -14.98 -7.48 -8.77
N GLN A 37 -15.77 -8.55 -8.76
CA GLN A 37 -17.14 -8.51 -8.22
C GLN A 37 -17.16 -7.95 -6.79
N GLY A 38 -18.06 -7.01 -6.53
CA GLY A 38 -18.17 -6.33 -5.23
C GLY A 38 -17.29 -5.09 -5.08
N GLU A 39 -16.49 -4.73 -6.09
CA GLU A 39 -15.68 -3.53 -6.12
C GLU A 39 -16.41 -2.33 -6.74
N THR A 40 -16.18 -1.16 -6.15
CA THR A 40 -16.69 0.13 -6.64
C THR A 40 -15.58 1.15 -6.63
N VAL A 41 -15.33 1.80 -7.77
CA VAL A 41 -14.42 2.96 -7.85
C VAL A 41 -15.09 4.14 -7.16
N VAL A 42 -14.34 4.80 -6.31
CA VAL A 42 -14.80 5.94 -5.52
C VAL A 42 -13.76 7.05 -5.55
N GLN A 43 -14.20 8.25 -5.20
CA GLN A 43 -13.32 9.40 -4.93
C GLN A 43 -13.60 9.93 -3.53
N PHE A 44 -12.57 10.43 -2.88
CA PHE A 44 -12.68 11.17 -1.61
C PHE A 44 -11.77 12.41 -1.66
N GLU A 45 -11.93 13.31 -0.73
CA GLU A 45 -11.10 14.50 -0.63
C GLU A 45 -10.08 14.35 0.50
N ALA A 46 -8.83 14.69 0.21
CA ALA A 46 -7.82 14.94 1.24
C ALA A 46 -8.12 16.26 1.98
N ALA A 47 -7.46 16.50 3.11
CA ALA A 47 -7.69 17.69 3.93
C ALA A 47 -7.43 19.01 3.15
N ASP A 48 -6.51 19.02 2.19
CA ASP A 48 -6.18 20.12 1.31
C ASP A 48 -7.04 20.19 0.04
N LYS A 49 -8.16 19.42 0.00
CA LYS A 49 -9.10 19.35 -1.13
C LYS A 49 -8.56 18.64 -2.38
N LEU A 50 -7.42 17.98 -2.29
CA LEU A 50 -6.97 17.11 -3.37
C LEU A 50 -7.98 15.97 -3.56
N ARG A 51 -8.40 15.72 -4.80
CA ARG A 51 -9.23 14.56 -5.13
C ARG A 51 -8.37 13.31 -5.17
N MET A 52 -8.74 12.35 -4.34
CA MET A 52 -8.07 11.06 -4.19
C MET A 52 -8.94 9.96 -4.79
N GLY A 53 -8.33 9.12 -5.64
CA GLY A 53 -9.01 7.95 -6.21
C GLY A 53 -8.89 6.74 -5.30
N GLY A 54 -9.95 5.94 -5.21
CA GLY A 54 -9.95 4.72 -4.42
C GLY A 54 -10.86 3.63 -5.01
N THR A 55 -10.77 2.45 -4.43
CA THR A 55 -11.67 1.31 -4.71
C THR A 55 -12.13 0.71 -3.39
N LEU A 56 -13.45 0.74 -3.18
CA LEU A 56 -14.12 0.07 -2.08
C LEU A 56 -14.57 -1.31 -2.53
N ALA A 57 -14.20 -2.34 -1.79
CA ALA A 57 -14.62 -3.72 -1.99
C ALA A 57 -15.48 -4.16 -0.81
N MET A 58 -16.71 -4.59 -1.09
CA MET A 58 -17.64 -5.12 -0.10
C MET A 58 -17.64 -6.65 -0.14
N PRO A 59 -17.72 -7.33 1.02
CA PRO A 59 -17.88 -8.79 1.04
C PRO A 59 -19.23 -9.19 0.46
N GLU A 60 -19.32 -10.39 -0.09
CA GLU A 60 -20.60 -10.99 -0.42
C GLU A 60 -21.43 -11.18 0.85
N ARG A 61 -22.59 -10.54 0.91
CA ARG A 61 -23.38 -10.45 2.14
C ARG A 61 -24.30 -11.66 2.29
N THR A 62 -24.11 -12.36 3.39
CA THR A 62 -25.05 -13.42 3.84
C THR A 62 -25.84 -12.99 5.08
N SER A 63 -25.54 -11.86 5.72
CA SER A 63 -26.22 -11.31 6.90
C SER A 63 -26.54 -9.82 6.73
N ALA A 64 -27.60 -9.36 7.43
CA ALA A 64 -28.08 -7.97 7.35
C ALA A 64 -27.47 -7.12 8.49
N GLY A 65 -26.22 -6.71 8.39
CA GLY A 65 -25.62 -5.82 9.39
C GLY A 65 -24.40 -5.09 8.83
N PRO A 66 -23.93 -3.99 9.45
CA PRO A 66 -22.66 -3.39 9.09
C PRO A 66 -21.50 -4.34 9.37
N VAL A 67 -20.45 -4.26 8.57
CA VAL A 67 -19.24 -5.08 8.69
C VAL A 67 -18.05 -4.21 9.07
N GLY A 68 -17.09 -4.79 9.77
CA GLY A 68 -15.79 -4.16 9.96
C GLY A 68 -15.07 -3.94 8.62
N ALA A 69 -14.20 -2.95 8.57
CA ALA A 69 -13.52 -2.62 7.33
C ALA A 69 -12.02 -2.40 7.52
N VAL A 70 -11.27 -2.61 6.45
CA VAL A 70 -9.83 -2.53 6.42
C VAL A 70 -9.38 -1.50 5.39
N LEU A 71 -8.64 -0.49 5.85
CA LEU A 71 -7.94 0.43 4.97
C LEU A 71 -6.59 -0.16 4.58
N ILE A 72 -6.27 -0.20 3.29
CA ILE A 72 -4.96 -0.57 2.77
C ILE A 72 -4.20 0.71 2.41
N VAL A 73 -3.14 1.00 3.17
CA VAL A 73 -2.24 2.12 2.94
C VAL A 73 -1.06 1.64 2.11
N PRO A 74 -0.92 2.11 0.86
CA PRO A 74 0.09 1.61 -0.06
C PRO A 74 1.50 2.05 0.33
N SER A 75 2.52 1.40 -0.25
CA SER A 75 3.91 1.80 -0.10
C SER A 75 4.16 3.19 -0.73
N MET A 76 5.27 3.83 -0.35
CA MET A 76 5.69 5.09 -0.97
C MET A 76 6.41 4.89 -2.32
N ALA A 77 6.48 3.66 -2.83
CA ALA A 77 6.96 3.38 -4.17
C ALA A 77 5.97 3.87 -5.25
N ARG A 78 6.41 3.86 -6.51
CA ARG A 78 5.58 4.23 -7.66
C ARG A 78 4.60 3.12 -8.00
N ASN A 79 3.50 3.05 -7.29
CA ASN A 79 2.44 2.08 -7.49
C ASN A 79 1.06 2.72 -7.32
N ASP A 80 0.09 2.18 -8.06
CA ASP A 80 -1.32 2.54 -7.92
C ASP A 80 -1.98 1.81 -6.74
N ARG A 81 -3.28 2.03 -6.55
CA ARG A 81 -4.09 1.38 -5.51
C ARG A 81 -4.26 -0.14 -5.67
N ASN A 82 -3.84 -0.72 -6.79
CA ASN A 82 -3.83 -2.17 -6.99
C ASN A 82 -2.46 -2.80 -6.69
N GLY A 83 -1.42 -1.97 -6.61
CA GLY A 83 -0.04 -2.38 -6.42
C GLY A 83 0.74 -2.52 -7.72
N PHE A 84 0.18 -2.11 -8.86
CA PHE A 84 0.91 -2.07 -10.12
C PHE A 84 1.94 -0.94 -10.11
N ILE A 85 3.13 -1.23 -10.63
CA ILE A 85 4.19 -0.26 -10.87
C ILE A 85 4.13 0.12 -12.36
N ASP A 86 4.15 1.42 -12.67
CA ASP A 86 3.95 1.98 -14.03
C ASP A 86 4.77 1.33 -15.15
N VAL A 87 5.90 0.71 -14.82
CA VAL A 87 6.87 0.23 -15.82
C VAL A 87 7.04 -1.29 -15.83
N VAL A 88 6.44 -2.02 -14.91
CA VAL A 88 6.53 -3.49 -14.86
C VAL A 88 5.15 -4.06 -14.58
N PRO A 89 4.60 -4.90 -15.49
CA PRO A 89 3.41 -5.67 -15.18
C PRO A 89 3.71 -6.54 -13.95
N GLY A 90 3.15 -6.16 -12.81
CA GLY A 90 3.33 -6.84 -11.53
C GLY A 90 2.06 -7.56 -11.10
N ASP A 91 2.16 -8.34 -10.05
CA ASP A 91 0.99 -8.92 -9.40
C ASP A 91 0.20 -7.79 -8.70
N PRO A 92 -1.13 -7.74 -8.80
CA PRO A 92 -1.99 -6.71 -8.18
C PRO A 92 -2.15 -6.97 -6.67
N ILE A 93 -1.07 -6.79 -5.94
CA ILE A 93 -0.94 -7.23 -4.56
C ILE A 93 -2.00 -6.66 -3.62
N TYR A 94 -2.36 -5.37 -3.80
CA TYR A 94 -3.37 -4.76 -2.95
C TYR A 94 -4.78 -5.19 -3.36
N GLN A 95 -4.99 -5.52 -4.63
CA GLN A 95 -6.24 -6.11 -5.10
C GLN A 95 -6.39 -7.54 -4.56
N ASP A 96 -5.33 -8.35 -4.59
CA ASP A 96 -5.34 -9.70 -4.02
C ASP A 96 -5.56 -9.67 -2.50
N LEU A 97 -4.94 -8.73 -1.80
CA LEU A 97 -5.15 -8.52 -0.37
C LEU A 97 -6.60 -8.09 -0.08
N SER A 98 -7.13 -7.15 -0.87
CA SER A 98 -8.53 -6.71 -0.79
C SER A 98 -9.48 -7.89 -0.98
N LYS A 99 -9.23 -8.75 -1.97
CA LYS A 99 -10.01 -9.97 -2.22
C LYS A 99 -9.92 -10.97 -1.05
N ALA A 100 -8.75 -11.16 -0.45
CA ALA A 100 -8.61 -12.03 0.72
C ALA A 100 -9.40 -11.50 1.92
N ILE A 101 -9.38 -10.18 2.15
CA ILE A 101 -10.14 -9.50 3.20
C ILE A 101 -11.65 -9.64 2.97
N THR A 102 -12.14 -9.42 1.74
CA THR A 102 -13.57 -9.55 1.43
C THR A 102 -14.05 -10.99 1.52
N ASN A 103 -13.21 -11.96 1.15
CA ASN A 103 -13.50 -13.38 1.35
C ASN A 103 -13.58 -13.77 2.84
N ALA A 104 -12.92 -13.03 3.71
CA ALA A 104 -13.02 -13.19 5.17
C ALA A 104 -14.24 -12.47 5.78
N GLY A 105 -15.11 -11.85 4.95
CA GLY A 105 -16.35 -11.21 5.37
C GLY A 105 -16.19 -9.76 5.87
N LEU A 106 -15.04 -9.13 5.61
CA LEU A 106 -14.74 -7.74 5.95
C LEU A 106 -14.79 -6.88 4.67
N ALA A 107 -15.06 -5.58 4.80
CA ALA A 107 -14.88 -4.66 3.68
C ALA A 107 -13.40 -4.25 3.57
N ALA A 108 -12.97 -3.88 2.36
CA ALA A 108 -11.61 -3.39 2.11
C ALA A 108 -11.65 -2.10 1.29
N PHE A 109 -10.82 -1.14 1.67
CA PHE A 109 -10.64 0.10 0.92
C PHE A 109 -9.17 0.30 0.60
N ARG A 110 -8.85 0.52 -0.67
CA ARG A 110 -7.52 0.84 -1.18
C ARG A 110 -7.57 2.11 -2.01
N TYR A 111 -6.55 2.95 -1.92
CA TYR A 111 -6.54 4.24 -2.60
C TYR A 111 -5.20 4.52 -3.29
N ASP A 112 -5.24 5.39 -4.30
CA ASP A 112 -4.05 5.94 -4.92
C ASP A 112 -3.49 7.04 -4.02
N ARG A 113 -2.24 6.92 -3.58
CA ARG A 113 -1.59 8.02 -2.87
C ARG A 113 -1.35 9.21 -3.80
N ARG A 114 -1.05 10.37 -3.23
CA ARG A 114 -0.68 11.58 -3.99
C ARG A 114 0.31 11.29 -5.12
N SER A 115 0.12 11.88 -6.27
CA SER A 115 0.88 11.73 -7.51
C SER A 115 0.76 10.38 -8.19
N MET A 116 -0.07 9.46 -7.69
CA MET A 116 -0.27 8.13 -8.28
C MET A 116 -1.69 7.96 -8.78
N GLY A 117 -1.86 7.06 -9.75
CA GLY A 117 -3.15 6.66 -10.28
C GLY A 117 -4.07 7.85 -10.57
N ALA A 118 -5.26 7.87 -9.97
CA ALA A 118 -6.25 8.93 -10.11
C ALA A 118 -6.03 10.13 -9.14
N SER A 119 -5.07 10.07 -8.22
CA SER A 119 -4.76 11.12 -7.24
C SER A 119 -3.70 12.08 -7.77
N LYS A 120 -4.04 12.81 -8.82
CA LYS A 120 -3.09 13.72 -9.50
C LYS A 120 -2.86 14.98 -8.67
N VAL A 121 -1.61 15.38 -8.51
CA VAL A 121 -1.21 16.68 -7.98
C VAL A 121 -0.76 17.58 -9.11
N ASP A 122 -0.86 18.88 -8.93
CA ASP A 122 -0.42 19.85 -9.94
C ASP A 122 1.10 19.75 -10.17
N PRO A 123 1.56 19.97 -11.42
CA PRO A 123 2.99 19.98 -11.72
C PRO A 123 3.75 20.99 -10.84
N GLY A 124 4.79 20.51 -10.17
CA GLY A 124 5.61 21.31 -9.27
C GLY A 124 5.06 21.47 -7.85
N GLN A 125 3.89 20.97 -7.54
CA GLN A 125 3.39 20.93 -6.17
C GLN A 125 4.21 19.92 -5.36
N THR A 126 4.72 20.36 -4.22
CA THR A 126 5.42 19.53 -3.25
C THR A 126 4.49 19.12 -2.11
N PHE A 127 4.76 18.00 -1.50
CA PHE A 127 4.04 17.51 -0.32
C PHE A 127 5.02 16.78 0.60
N SER A 128 4.66 16.69 1.86
CA SER A 128 5.45 16.09 2.93
C SER A 128 5.03 14.62 3.17
N PHE A 129 5.74 13.92 4.04
CA PHE A 129 5.28 12.62 4.52
C PHE A 129 4.04 12.76 5.42
N GLU A 130 3.93 13.86 6.17
CA GLU A 130 2.77 14.13 7.02
C GLU A 130 1.49 14.34 6.19
N ASP A 131 1.58 14.90 4.98
CA ASP A 131 0.43 14.93 4.05
C ASP A 131 -0.03 13.52 3.69
N SER A 132 0.90 12.57 3.52
CA SER A 132 0.56 11.17 3.26
C SER A 132 -0.10 10.49 4.47
N VAL A 133 0.28 10.87 5.69
CA VAL A 133 -0.38 10.40 6.94
C VAL A 133 -1.80 10.98 7.02
N THR A 134 -1.95 12.27 6.72
CA THR A 134 -3.25 12.94 6.70
C THR A 134 -4.16 12.32 5.64
N ASP A 135 -3.65 12.02 4.45
CA ASP A 135 -4.42 11.32 3.40
C ASP A 135 -4.91 9.95 3.86
N ALA A 136 -4.05 9.19 4.56
CA ALA A 136 -4.45 7.90 5.12
C ALA A 136 -5.55 8.05 6.18
N HIS A 137 -5.49 9.10 6.99
CA HIS A 137 -6.53 9.41 7.97
C HIS A 137 -7.85 9.82 7.28
N GLU A 138 -7.81 10.71 6.27
CA GLU A 138 -9.00 11.08 5.50
C GLU A 138 -9.61 9.87 4.75
N ALA A 139 -8.78 8.96 4.24
CA ALA A 139 -9.23 7.70 3.67
C ALA A 139 -9.93 6.80 4.72
N LEU A 140 -9.44 6.78 5.97
CA LEU A 140 -10.06 6.06 7.08
C LEU A 140 -11.41 6.69 7.46
N LEU A 141 -11.49 8.01 7.54
CA LEU A 141 -12.73 8.74 7.82
C LEU A 141 -13.76 8.49 6.71
N PHE A 142 -13.34 8.63 5.44
CA PHE A 142 -14.20 8.29 4.31
C PHE A 142 -14.75 6.87 4.43
N LEU A 143 -13.90 5.89 4.75
CA LEU A 143 -14.30 4.50 4.91
C LEU A 143 -15.30 4.34 6.06
N SER A 144 -15.09 5.02 7.18
CA SER A 144 -15.95 4.93 8.38
C SER A 144 -17.40 5.36 8.14
N GLU A 145 -17.63 6.21 7.15
CA GLU A 145 -18.94 6.79 6.81
C GLU A 145 -19.70 6.01 5.73
N ARG A 146 -19.13 4.93 5.20
CA ARG A 146 -19.75 4.19 4.10
C ARG A 146 -20.91 3.31 4.57
N SER A 147 -21.99 3.34 3.81
CA SER A 147 -23.15 2.48 4.10
C SER A 147 -22.75 1.02 4.15
N GLY A 148 -23.17 0.33 5.19
CA GLY A 148 -22.86 -1.07 5.41
C GLY A 148 -21.51 -1.33 6.09
N ILE A 149 -20.77 -0.28 6.46
CA ILE A 149 -19.54 -0.36 7.26
C ILE A 149 -19.84 -0.04 8.73
N ASP A 150 -19.27 -0.80 9.64
CA ASP A 150 -19.19 -0.45 11.06
C ASP A 150 -18.00 0.51 11.26
N GLY A 151 -18.27 1.80 11.19
CA GLY A 151 -17.27 2.85 11.24
C GLY A 151 -16.50 2.96 12.56
N ASN A 152 -16.90 2.24 13.61
CA ASN A 152 -16.17 2.17 14.88
C ASN A 152 -15.27 0.94 15.00
N ASN A 153 -15.28 0.07 13.98
CA ASN A 153 -14.52 -1.17 13.95
C ASN A 153 -13.72 -1.27 12.65
N LEU A 154 -12.63 -0.51 12.60
CA LEU A 154 -11.73 -0.43 11.44
C LEU A 154 -10.37 -1.05 11.76
N ALA A 155 -9.65 -1.49 10.74
CA ALA A 155 -8.24 -1.85 10.83
C ALA A 155 -7.47 -1.21 9.67
N ILE A 156 -6.15 -1.14 9.81
CA ILE A 156 -5.27 -0.62 8.78
C ILE A 156 -4.23 -1.67 8.43
N VAL A 157 -4.06 -1.92 7.14
CA VAL A 157 -2.91 -2.67 6.61
C VAL A 157 -2.02 -1.67 5.90
N GLY A 158 -0.82 -1.45 6.41
CA GLY A 158 0.17 -0.55 5.80
C GLY A 158 1.35 -1.33 5.23
N HIS A 159 1.77 -0.98 4.01
CA HIS A 159 2.90 -1.59 3.33
C HIS A 159 4.08 -0.63 3.26
N ASP A 160 5.30 -1.11 3.57
CA ASP A 160 6.52 -0.30 3.55
C ASP A 160 6.37 0.96 4.43
N LEU A 161 6.71 2.15 3.97
CA LEU A 161 6.47 3.41 4.69
C LEU A 161 4.96 3.73 4.88
N GLY A 162 4.07 3.12 4.09
CA GLY A 162 2.63 3.13 4.38
C GLY A 162 2.29 2.48 5.72
N GLY A 163 3.13 1.55 6.20
CA GLY A 163 3.04 1.00 7.55
C GLY A 163 3.36 2.03 8.63
N VAL A 164 4.33 2.92 8.37
CA VAL A 164 4.62 4.03 9.30
C VAL A 164 3.45 5.01 9.36
N ALA A 165 2.85 5.34 8.21
CA ALA A 165 1.64 6.16 8.17
C ALA A 165 0.48 5.47 8.92
N ALA A 166 0.29 4.16 8.73
CA ALA A 166 -0.71 3.37 9.46
C ALA A 166 -0.51 3.41 10.99
N MET A 167 0.73 3.32 11.47
CA MET A 167 1.06 3.44 12.90
C MET A 167 0.70 4.82 13.45
N LYS A 168 1.03 5.90 12.72
CA LYS A 168 0.71 7.28 13.13
C LYS A 168 -0.80 7.50 13.21
N VAL A 169 -1.58 7.03 12.24
CA VAL A 169 -3.05 7.10 12.27
C VAL A 169 -3.61 6.30 13.44
N ALA A 170 -3.17 5.04 13.60
CA ALA A 170 -3.66 4.17 14.68
C ALA A 170 -3.31 4.63 16.09
N ALA A 171 -2.26 5.45 16.24
CA ALA A 171 -1.89 6.03 17.53
C ALA A 171 -2.87 7.11 18.01
N THR A 172 -3.67 7.69 17.10
CA THR A 172 -4.53 8.86 17.37
C THR A 172 -6.02 8.63 17.10
N ASP A 173 -6.41 7.57 16.38
CA ASP A 173 -7.82 7.30 16.05
C ASP A 173 -8.28 5.98 16.67
N ASP A 174 -9.23 6.06 17.59
CA ASP A 174 -9.81 4.93 18.37
C ASP A 174 -10.79 4.07 17.58
N LYS A 175 -11.17 4.45 16.37
CA LYS A 175 -11.90 3.57 15.45
C LYS A 175 -11.03 2.42 14.97
N VAL A 176 -9.70 2.57 15.00
CA VAL A 176 -8.76 1.51 14.62
C VAL A 176 -8.67 0.47 15.72
N LYS A 177 -8.94 -0.79 15.39
CA LYS A 177 -8.92 -1.94 16.32
C LYS A 177 -7.76 -2.90 16.07
N GLY A 178 -7.00 -2.68 15.00
CA GLY A 178 -5.82 -3.47 14.69
C GLY A 178 -5.03 -2.90 13.53
N VAL A 179 -3.74 -3.17 13.52
CA VAL A 179 -2.82 -2.77 12.45
C VAL A 179 -2.10 -4.00 11.93
N VAL A 180 -1.88 -4.05 10.62
CA VAL A 180 -0.98 -5.01 9.98
C VAL A 180 0.12 -4.23 9.29
N LEU A 181 1.36 -4.53 9.62
CA LEU A 181 2.56 -3.92 9.04
C LEU A 181 3.18 -4.92 8.05
N LEU A 182 3.05 -4.64 6.76
CA LEU A 182 3.61 -5.47 5.70
C LEU A 182 4.97 -4.91 5.28
N SER A 183 6.04 -5.66 5.51
CA SER A 183 7.40 -5.23 5.13
C SER A 183 7.68 -3.76 5.47
N THR A 184 7.23 -3.34 6.64
CA THR A 184 7.46 -1.99 7.16
C THR A 184 8.87 -1.94 7.74
N PRO A 185 9.70 -0.92 7.39
CA PRO A 185 11.01 -0.78 7.99
C PRO A 185 10.91 -0.54 9.50
N GLY A 186 11.78 -1.20 10.26
CA GLY A 186 11.96 -0.95 11.70
C GLY A 186 13.21 -0.11 12.00
N ARG A 187 14.07 0.08 10.99
CA ARG A 187 15.24 0.95 11.01
C ARG A 187 14.94 2.27 10.30
N PRO A 188 15.70 3.35 10.56
CA PRO A 188 15.68 4.53 9.71
C PRO A 188 15.90 4.17 8.25
N LEU A 189 15.15 4.82 7.35
CA LEU A 189 15.19 4.51 5.90
C LEU A 189 16.61 4.63 5.32
N ALA A 190 17.42 5.56 5.82
CA ALA A 190 18.81 5.70 5.42
C ALA A 190 19.63 4.41 5.66
N ASP A 191 19.40 3.73 6.78
CA ASP A 191 20.11 2.49 7.11
C ASP A 191 19.61 1.30 6.28
N VAL A 192 18.31 1.28 5.99
CA VAL A 192 17.72 0.25 5.11
C VAL A 192 18.33 0.34 3.71
N LEU A 193 18.34 1.54 3.10
CA LEU A 193 18.86 1.73 1.76
C LEU A 193 20.39 1.62 1.71
N ALA A 194 21.11 2.14 2.70
CA ALA A 194 22.55 1.98 2.79
C ALA A 194 22.96 0.49 2.87
N GLY A 195 22.21 -0.33 3.61
CA GLY A 195 22.46 -1.78 3.66
C GLY A 195 22.25 -2.47 2.30
N GLY A 196 21.25 -2.05 1.53
CA GLY A 196 21.06 -2.52 0.14
C GLY A 196 22.20 -2.11 -0.79
N LEU A 197 22.65 -0.85 -0.68
CA LEU A 197 23.80 -0.33 -1.43
C LEU A 197 25.11 -1.02 -1.04
N GLU A 198 25.32 -1.28 0.26
CA GLU A 198 26.48 -2.03 0.73
C GLU A 198 26.56 -3.42 0.11
N ALA A 199 25.44 -4.13 0.06
CA ALA A 199 25.37 -5.46 -0.50
C ALA A 199 25.63 -5.51 -2.01
N THR A 200 25.37 -4.42 -2.74
CA THR A 200 25.50 -4.35 -4.21
C THR A 200 26.72 -3.57 -4.70
N HIS A 201 27.12 -2.52 -3.98
CA HIS A 201 28.17 -1.57 -4.38
C HIS A 201 29.28 -1.39 -3.33
N GLY A 202 29.21 -2.16 -2.23
CA GLY A 202 30.23 -2.17 -1.17
C GLY A 202 30.05 -1.08 -0.11
N PRO A 203 30.84 -1.17 0.99
CA PRO A 203 30.69 -0.31 2.17
C PRO A 203 30.96 1.17 1.91
N GLU A 204 31.86 1.49 0.98
CA GLU A 204 32.16 2.87 0.61
C GLU A 204 30.97 3.57 -0.05
N SER A 205 30.17 2.85 -0.87
CA SER A 205 28.94 3.38 -1.45
C SER A 205 27.88 3.65 -0.38
N ALA A 206 27.73 2.73 0.58
CA ALA A 206 26.80 2.90 1.69
C ALA A 206 27.14 4.11 2.56
N GLU A 207 28.42 4.32 2.86
CA GLU A 207 28.88 5.46 3.66
C GLU A 207 28.68 6.79 2.91
N ALA A 208 29.03 6.83 1.63
CA ALA A 208 28.78 7.99 0.78
C ALA A 208 27.29 8.33 0.68
N PHE A 209 26.40 7.31 0.63
CA PHE A 209 24.96 7.52 0.65
C PHE A 209 24.49 8.15 1.98
N ARG A 210 24.98 7.66 3.12
CA ARG A 210 24.67 8.28 4.42
C ARG A 210 25.10 9.75 4.46
N GLY A 211 26.23 10.10 3.83
CA GLY A 211 26.68 11.49 3.70
C GLY A 211 25.71 12.35 2.88
N VAL A 212 25.16 11.82 1.78
CA VAL A 212 24.12 12.50 0.98
C VAL A 212 22.86 12.76 1.83
N ILE A 213 22.40 11.75 2.55
CA ILE A 213 21.23 11.89 3.44
C ILE A 213 21.51 12.84 4.60
N GLY A 214 22.71 12.79 5.20
CA GLY A 214 23.13 13.76 6.22
C GLY A 214 23.05 15.21 5.73
N THR A 215 23.44 15.46 4.48
CA THR A 215 23.30 16.78 3.85
C THR A 215 21.84 17.17 3.70
N LEU A 216 20.99 16.28 3.18
CA LEU A 216 19.55 16.54 3.06
C LEU A 216 18.91 16.88 4.42
N LEU A 217 19.22 16.12 5.45
CA LEU A 217 18.65 16.33 6.79
C LEU A 217 19.12 17.64 7.43
N SER A 218 20.38 18.04 7.20
CA SER A 218 20.94 19.25 7.80
C SER A 218 20.62 20.54 7.05
N THR A 219 20.49 20.48 5.71
CA THR A 219 20.26 21.66 4.87
C THR A 219 18.83 21.79 4.34
N GLY A 220 18.04 20.70 4.40
CA GLY A 220 16.71 20.61 3.83
C GLY A 220 16.68 20.32 2.32
N ALA A 221 17.83 20.15 1.67
CA ALA A 221 17.94 19.91 0.24
C ALA A 221 19.00 18.84 -0.10
N LEU A 222 18.75 18.07 -1.16
CA LEU A 222 19.76 17.17 -1.71
C LEU A 222 20.93 17.98 -2.29
N PRO A 223 22.16 17.41 -2.27
CA PRO A 223 23.25 17.94 -3.07
C PRO A 223 22.88 18.01 -4.56
N GLN A 224 23.64 18.81 -5.32
CA GLN A 224 23.43 18.84 -6.78
C GLN A 224 23.51 17.44 -7.36
N ARG A 225 22.50 17.06 -8.16
CA ARG A 225 22.38 15.71 -8.73
C ARG A 225 23.66 15.21 -9.39
N ALA A 226 24.39 16.09 -10.11
CA ALA A 226 25.64 15.75 -10.77
C ALA A 226 26.77 15.32 -9.81
N THR A 227 26.68 15.66 -8.51
CA THR A 227 27.65 15.27 -7.49
C THR A 227 27.28 14.00 -6.73
N ILE A 228 26.07 13.49 -6.97
CA ILE A 228 25.57 12.26 -6.33
C ILE A 228 25.95 11.08 -7.21
N ARG A 229 26.49 10.00 -6.62
CA ARG A 229 26.88 8.78 -7.32
C ARG A 229 25.68 8.20 -8.11
N PRO A 230 25.89 7.65 -9.31
CA PRO A 230 24.79 7.12 -10.13
C PRO A 230 23.91 6.10 -9.40
N GLU A 231 24.51 5.17 -8.65
CA GLU A 231 23.79 4.17 -7.88
C GLU A 231 22.90 4.78 -6.78
N HIS A 232 23.30 5.92 -6.20
CA HIS A 232 22.47 6.63 -5.22
C HIS A 232 21.31 7.36 -5.88
N GLN A 233 21.50 7.84 -7.13
CA GLN A 233 20.43 8.51 -7.86
C GLN A 233 19.27 7.57 -8.19
N THR A 234 19.51 6.26 -8.25
CA THR A 234 18.45 5.27 -8.51
C THR A 234 17.50 5.10 -7.33
N VAL A 235 17.96 5.38 -6.11
CA VAL A 235 17.18 5.23 -4.86
C VAL A 235 16.65 6.56 -4.31
N LEU A 236 16.94 7.68 -4.99
CA LEU A 236 16.52 9.03 -4.57
C LEU A 236 15.58 9.63 -5.63
N PRO A 237 14.25 9.69 -5.37
CA PRO A 237 13.31 10.40 -6.23
C PRO A 237 13.55 11.92 -6.13
N PHE A 238 14.16 12.50 -7.14
CA PHE A 238 14.40 13.94 -7.20
C PHE A 238 13.11 14.73 -7.47
N GLY A 239 13.04 15.94 -6.94
CA GLY A 239 11.94 16.88 -7.21
C GLY A 239 10.98 17.09 -6.04
N ASN A 240 11.15 16.38 -4.93
CA ASN A 240 10.42 16.63 -3.70
C ASN A 240 11.30 16.40 -2.47
N ASP A 241 12.21 17.32 -2.21
CA ASP A 241 13.17 17.22 -1.11
C ASP A 241 12.46 17.26 0.27
N ALA A 242 11.31 17.93 0.37
CA ALA A 242 10.52 17.97 1.59
C ALA A 242 10.03 16.57 1.99
N LEU A 243 9.43 15.84 1.04
CA LEU A 243 8.99 14.46 1.26
C LEU A 243 10.17 13.55 1.64
N LEU A 244 11.29 13.66 0.92
CA LEU A 244 12.48 12.86 1.19
C LEU A 244 13.04 13.14 2.58
N ARG A 245 13.23 14.42 2.92
CA ARG A 245 13.70 14.81 4.24
C ARG A 245 12.84 14.21 5.35
N ASP A 246 11.51 14.30 5.22
CA ASP A 246 10.60 13.77 6.23
C ASP A 246 10.71 12.24 6.31
N GLN A 247 10.76 11.53 5.17
CA GLN A 247 10.91 10.07 5.14
C GLN A 247 12.23 9.60 5.77
N PHE A 248 13.33 10.31 5.51
CA PHE A 248 14.63 9.97 6.09
C PHE A 248 14.78 10.39 7.54
N ALA A 249 13.96 11.33 8.04
CA ALA A 249 13.91 11.71 9.45
C ALA A 249 13.07 10.77 10.32
N LEU A 250 12.30 9.84 9.71
CA LEU A 250 11.46 8.91 10.45
C LEU A 250 12.27 7.94 11.30
N ASP A 251 11.81 7.72 12.52
CA ASP A 251 12.18 6.57 13.35
C ASP A 251 10.95 5.64 13.47
N PRO A 252 10.86 4.59 12.64
CA PRO A 252 9.71 3.70 12.64
C PRO A 252 9.49 2.97 13.96
N ALA A 253 10.57 2.65 14.70
CA ALA A 253 10.46 2.02 16.02
C ALA A 253 9.85 2.98 17.04
N ALA A 254 10.21 4.27 16.99
CA ALA A 254 9.61 5.29 17.86
C ALA A 254 8.11 5.50 17.53
N GLU A 255 7.69 5.36 16.27
CA GLU A 255 6.28 5.40 15.91
C GLU A 255 5.53 4.13 16.37
N ALA A 256 6.15 2.95 16.27
CA ALA A 256 5.58 1.69 16.77
C ALA A 256 5.29 1.75 18.29
N ALA A 257 6.15 2.37 19.07
CA ALA A 257 5.98 2.53 20.52
C ALA A 257 4.72 3.34 20.92
N LYS A 258 4.16 4.12 20.01
CA LYS A 258 2.94 4.93 20.25
C LYS A 258 1.63 4.17 19.94
N VAL A 259 1.71 3.05 19.23
CA VAL A 259 0.53 2.27 18.82
C VAL A 259 -0.03 1.50 19.99
N LYS A 260 -1.33 1.69 20.30
CA LYS A 260 -1.98 1.10 21.46
C LYS A 260 -2.90 -0.08 21.14
N VAL A 261 -3.01 -0.44 19.88
CA VAL A 261 -3.87 -1.50 19.38
C VAL A 261 -3.05 -2.73 18.97
N PRO A 262 -3.66 -3.93 18.96
CA PRO A 262 -2.98 -5.13 18.45
C PRO A 262 -2.40 -4.89 17.06
N THR A 263 -1.11 -5.25 16.88
CA THR A 263 -0.38 -5.02 15.64
C THR A 263 0.30 -6.31 15.18
N LEU A 264 -0.03 -6.76 13.97
CA LEU A 264 0.62 -7.87 13.31
C LEU A 264 1.78 -7.35 12.44
N VAL A 265 3.00 -7.74 12.77
CA VAL A 265 4.19 -7.44 11.97
C VAL A 265 4.48 -8.61 11.04
N VAL A 266 4.43 -8.36 9.74
CA VAL A 266 4.63 -9.37 8.69
C VAL A 266 5.87 -9.01 7.89
N THR A 267 6.93 -9.80 8.01
CA THR A 267 8.23 -9.54 7.36
C THR A 267 8.66 -10.73 6.53
N GLY A 268 9.11 -10.48 5.30
CA GLY A 268 9.64 -11.51 4.42
C GLY A 268 11.06 -11.93 4.82
N ARG A 269 11.29 -13.22 5.08
CA ARG A 269 12.60 -13.75 5.50
C ARG A 269 13.72 -13.53 4.49
N GLN A 270 13.40 -13.38 3.22
CA GLN A 270 14.36 -13.26 2.13
C GLN A 270 14.39 -11.85 1.52
N SER A 271 13.69 -10.89 2.13
CA SER A 271 13.75 -9.50 1.70
C SER A 271 15.16 -8.93 1.92
N ARG A 272 15.70 -8.30 0.88
CA ARG A 272 17.05 -7.71 0.93
C ARG A 272 17.08 -6.34 1.59
N LEU A 273 15.97 -5.60 1.56
CA LEU A 273 15.87 -4.26 2.13
C LEU A 273 15.26 -4.32 3.53
N VAL A 274 13.94 -4.46 3.59
CA VAL A 274 13.24 -4.66 4.86
C VAL A 274 13.34 -6.14 5.21
N ASN A 275 14.23 -6.46 6.12
CA ASN A 275 14.58 -7.83 6.48
C ASN A 275 14.06 -8.19 7.90
N PRO A 276 14.25 -9.41 8.40
CA PRO A 276 13.75 -9.82 9.71
C PRO A 276 14.16 -8.90 10.88
N VAL A 277 15.34 -8.26 10.81
CA VAL A 277 15.79 -7.30 11.83
C VAL A 277 14.82 -6.11 11.96
N ASP A 278 14.20 -5.69 10.85
CA ASP A 278 13.20 -4.63 10.87
C ASP A 278 11.92 -5.09 11.60
N GLY A 279 11.47 -6.31 11.32
CA GLY A 279 10.34 -6.92 12.01
C GLY A 279 10.58 -7.08 13.51
N ASP A 280 11.76 -7.56 13.90
CA ASP A 280 12.16 -7.71 15.31
C ASP A 280 12.18 -6.36 16.03
N ARG A 281 12.69 -5.30 15.39
CA ARG A 281 12.73 -3.95 15.96
C ARG A 281 11.34 -3.38 16.17
N LEU A 282 10.44 -3.53 15.19
CA LEU A 282 9.05 -3.10 15.34
C LEU A 282 8.35 -3.88 16.45
N THR A 283 8.50 -5.20 16.46
CA THR A 283 7.90 -6.07 17.48
C THR A 283 8.37 -5.71 18.88
N ALA A 284 9.68 -5.44 19.04
CA ALA A 284 10.25 -5.04 20.33
C ALA A 284 9.80 -3.64 20.77
N ALA A 285 9.51 -2.73 19.84
CA ALA A 285 9.08 -1.36 20.13
C ALA A 285 7.59 -1.26 20.46
N LEU A 286 6.75 -2.18 19.94
CA LEU A 286 5.32 -2.20 20.24
C LEU A 286 5.06 -2.43 21.73
N PRO A 287 4.04 -1.80 22.35
CA PRO A 287 3.68 -2.01 23.73
C PRO A 287 3.45 -3.49 24.07
N ALA A 288 3.77 -3.91 25.26
CA ALA A 288 3.64 -5.29 25.71
C ALA A 288 2.21 -5.83 25.49
N GLY A 289 2.11 -7.03 24.93
CA GLY A 289 0.84 -7.69 24.61
C GLY A 289 0.16 -7.21 23.34
N GLN A 290 0.72 -6.24 22.62
CA GLN A 290 0.16 -5.74 21.36
C GLN A 290 0.89 -6.30 20.12
N ALA A 291 2.10 -6.83 20.28
CA ALA A 291 2.91 -7.33 19.18
C ALA A 291 2.55 -8.78 18.81
N PHE A 292 2.31 -9.00 17.54
CA PHE A 292 2.17 -10.31 16.91
C PHE A 292 3.12 -10.37 15.72
N SER A 293 3.78 -11.48 15.51
CA SER A 293 4.68 -11.66 14.36
C SER A 293 4.22 -12.80 13.48
N ALA A 294 4.40 -12.66 12.18
CA ALA A 294 4.19 -13.70 11.21
C ALA A 294 5.43 -13.82 10.34
N ASP A 295 5.99 -15.01 10.34
CA ASP A 295 7.05 -15.38 9.41
C ASP A 295 6.42 -15.83 8.11
N THR A 296 6.85 -15.21 7.01
CA THR A 296 6.38 -15.63 5.70
C THR A 296 7.53 -16.04 4.81
N THR A 297 7.35 -17.10 4.09
CA THR A 297 8.28 -17.57 3.07
C THR A 297 7.99 -16.87 1.73
N ALA A 298 7.72 -17.44 0.68
CA ALA A 298 7.82 -16.94 -0.69
C ALA A 298 6.88 -15.78 -1.11
N THR A 299 5.71 -15.57 -0.52
CA THR A 299 4.69 -14.64 -1.08
C THR A 299 4.92 -13.19 -0.71
N LEU A 300 5.41 -12.93 0.49
CA LEU A 300 5.87 -11.58 0.83
C LEU A 300 7.14 -11.21 0.08
N GLN A 301 7.90 -12.15 -0.43
CA GLN A 301 8.95 -11.87 -1.38
C GLN A 301 8.43 -11.27 -2.68
N LYS A 302 7.29 -11.72 -3.20
CA LYS A 302 6.64 -11.07 -4.35
C LYS A 302 6.09 -9.69 -3.98
N ILE A 303 5.51 -9.57 -2.80
CA ILE A 303 5.04 -8.30 -2.25
C ILE A 303 6.21 -7.35 -2.01
N THR A 304 7.33 -7.83 -1.48
CA THR A 304 8.51 -7.01 -1.15
C THR A 304 9.54 -6.95 -2.26
N ALA A 305 9.67 -7.94 -3.12
CA ALA A 305 10.57 -7.91 -4.26
C ALA A 305 10.12 -6.92 -5.35
N GLY A 306 8.87 -6.51 -5.35
CA GLY A 306 8.38 -5.43 -6.21
C GLY A 306 8.89 -4.04 -5.78
N VAL A 307 9.32 -3.87 -4.53
CA VAL A 307 9.73 -2.57 -3.99
C VAL A 307 11.16 -2.16 -4.37
N PRO A 308 12.17 -3.03 -4.32
CA PRO A 308 13.54 -2.64 -4.62
C PRO A 308 13.85 -2.49 -6.11
N GLN A 309 13.17 -3.22 -6.97
CA GLN A 309 13.45 -3.20 -8.41
C GLN A 309 12.92 -1.94 -9.10
N SER A 310 12.02 -1.21 -8.46
CA SER A 310 11.54 0.07 -8.97
C SER A 310 12.59 1.19 -8.87
N PHE A 311 13.67 0.98 -8.15
CA PHE A 311 14.77 1.94 -8.06
C PHE A 311 15.82 1.76 -9.18
N ASP A 312 15.84 0.64 -9.86
CA ASP A 312 16.74 0.42 -10.99
C ASP A 312 15.98 0.37 -12.31
N ALA A 313 15.69 1.55 -12.87
CA ALA A 313 15.15 1.68 -14.23
C ALA A 313 16.08 1.10 -15.32
N ASN A 314 17.31 0.74 -14.98
CA ASN A 314 18.30 0.19 -15.91
C ASN A 314 18.51 -1.32 -15.76
N ASP A 315 18.00 -1.95 -14.71
CA ASP A 315 18.18 -3.40 -14.46
C ASP A 315 17.28 -4.29 -15.34
N HIS A 316 16.48 -3.70 -16.24
CA HIS A 316 15.77 -4.46 -17.29
C HIS A 316 16.67 -5.30 -18.20
N ARG A 317 18.00 -5.11 -18.14
CA ARG A 317 18.97 -5.89 -18.91
C ARG A 317 19.65 -7.02 -18.13
N ALA A 318 19.65 -6.98 -16.81
CA ALA A 318 20.32 -7.98 -15.98
C ALA A 318 19.46 -9.23 -15.72
N HIS A 319 18.14 -9.10 -15.80
CA HIS A 319 17.24 -10.24 -15.78
C HIS A 319 16.80 -10.52 -17.21
N GLY A 320 17.59 -11.36 -17.90
CA GLY A 320 17.24 -11.86 -19.22
C GLY A 320 15.79 -12.29 -19.20
N GLY A 321 14.96 -11.74 -20.11
CA GLY A 321 13.50 -11.77 -20.21
C GLY A 321 12.81 -13.13 -20.00
N GLY A 322 13.18 -13.82 -18.94
CA GLY A 322 12.49 -14.97 -18.39
C GLY A 322 11.28 -14.50 -17.60
N ARG A 323 10.11 -14.78 -18.13
CA ARG A 323 8.88 -14.81 -17.35
C ARG A 323 9.17 -15.45 -15.98
N PRO A 324 8.83 -14.81 -14.84
CA PRO A 324 9.00 -15.46 -13.54
C PRO A 324 8.33 -16.83 -13.60
N PRO A 325 8.90 -17.85 -12.97
CA PRO A 325 8.33 -19.19 -13.02
C PRO A 325 6.87 -19.13 -12.59
N ASP A 326 5.99 -19.66 -13.43
CA ASP A 326 4.53 -19.63 -13.36
C ASP A 326 3.96 -20.34 -12.12
N THR A 327 4.81 -20.82 -11.22
CA THR A 327 4.48 -21.75 -10.15
C THR A 327 5.05 -21.39 -8.78
N ALA A 328 5.38 -20.12 -8.51
CA ALA A 328 5.56 -19.78 -7.11
C ALA A 328 4.19 -19.88 -6.45
N GLU A 329 3.94 -21.00 -5.77
CA GLU A 329 2.79 -21.17 -4.88
C GLU A 329 2.67 -19.91 -4.04
N ARG A 330 1.54 -19.22 -4.18
CA ARG A 330 1.22 -18.06 -3.33
C ARG A 330 1.22 -18.59 -1.91
N ASP A 331 2.02 -17.98 -1.04
CA ASP A 331 2.03 -18.38 0.37
C ASP A 331 0.67 -17.98 0.99
N THR A 332 -0.30 -18.87 0.80
CA THR A 332 -1.63 -18.74 1.38
C THR A 332 -1.57 -18.61 2.91
N SER A 333 -0.44 -18.99 3.54
CA SER A 333 -0.26 -18.88 4.99
C SER A 333 -0.20 -17.43 5.46
N ALA A 334 0.49 -16.54 4.73
CA ALA A 334 0.57 -15.12 5.11
C ALA A 334 -0.78 -14.42 5.00
N MET A 335 -1.48 -14.60 3.89
CA MET A 335 -2.83 -14.06 3.71
C MET A 335 -3.80 -14.64 4.73
N GLY A 336 -3.69 -15.95 5.03
CA GLY A 336 -4.47 -16.60 6.08
C GLY A 336 -4.20 -16.02 7.48
N GLN A 337 -2.96 -15.74 7.82
CA GLN A 337 -2.60 -15.11 9.09
C GLN A 337 -3.12 -13.67 9.18
N ILE A 338 -2.99 -12.88 8.11
CA ILE A 338 -3.52 -11.51 8.04
C ILE A 338 -5.04 -11.51 8.22
N THR A 339 -5.76 -12.31 7.44
CA THR A 339 -7.22 -12.36 7.51
C THR A 339 -7.72 -12.92 8.84
N SER A 340 -7.06 -13.92 9.42
CA SER A 340 -7.37 -14.43 10.76
C SER A 340 -7.14 -13.39 11.84
N PHE A 341 -6.04 -12.64 11.76
CA PHE A 341 -5.75 -11.55 12.69
C PHE A 341 -6.82 -10.46 12.61
N LEU A 342 -7.23 -10.06 11.41
CA LEU A 342 -8.25 -9.03 11.18
C LEU A 342 -9.63 -9.50 11.65
N SER A 343 -10.05 -10.72 11.29
CA SER A 343 -11.36 -11.27 11.66
C SER A 343 -11.51 -11.50 13.17
N ALA A 344 -10.42 -11.69 13.90
CA ALA A 344 -10.45 -11.80 15.35
C ALA A 344 -10.73 -10.45 16.04
N ARG A 345 -10.66 -9.33 15.33
CA ARG A 345 -10.77 -7.96 15.87
C ARG A 345 -11.92 -7.16 15.31
N LEU A 346 -12.43 -7.55 14.17
CA LEU A 346 -13.47 -6.82 13.45
C LEU A 346 -14.72 -7.70 13.27
N PRO A 347 -15.92 -7.12 13.37
CA PRO A 347 -17.16 -7.83 13.04
C PRO A 347 -17.18 -8.14 11.53
N ALA A 348 -17.25 -9.41 11.20
CA ALA A 348 -17.34 -9.92 9.84
C ALA A 348 -18.73 -10.45 9.53
N THR A 349 -19.10 -10.52 8.24
CA THR A 349 -20.27 -11.28 7.84
C THR A 349 -20.04 -12.75 8.17
N ARG A 350 -20.99 -13.38 8.87
CA ARG A 350 -20.97 -14.84 9.03
C ARG A 350 -21.34 -15.48 7.68
N ARG A 351 -20.54 -16.42 7.26
CA ARG A 351 -20.85 -17.29 6.12
C ARG A 351 -21.95 -18.29 6.47
#